data_ebc79578b266376823bfbbaaa1dacb11
#
_entry.id   ebc79578b266376823bfbbaaa1dacb11
#
_cell.length_a   1.000
_cell.length_b   1.000
_cell.length_c   1.000
_cell.angle_alpha   90.00
_cell.angle_beta   90.00
_cell.angle_gamma   90.00
#
_symmetry.space_group_name_H-M   'P 1'
#
loop_
_entity.id
_entity.type
_entity.pdbx_description
1 polymer ?
#
loop_
_entity_poly.entity_id
_entity_poly.type
_entity_poly.pdbx_seq_one_letter_code
_entity_poly.pdbx_strand_id
1 'polypeptide(L)'
;MTSTTSNRKNKIKIWAVAAWLIIWQLVSMWIGQEILLVSPAAVFRRLLTLLPTGEFWSSVLFSVVRITGGFLFAAAAGVAGAGFAVKFRRVEEFLRPFVLTIKAIPVASFVILVLIWVPSRNLSVVISFLMVFPIIYTNVLDGEKQLDRKLMEMADVFDLSRPVRLRYLYLPQ
;
A
#
# COMPACT_ATOMS: atom_id res chain seq x y z
N MET A 1 -36.61 7.00 -18.90
CA MET A 1 -36.10 5.64 -18.57
C MET A 1 -35.16 5.79 -17.42
N THR A 2 -35.67 5.53 -16.20
CA THR A 2 -34.91 5.63 -14.94
C THR A 2 -34.24 4.27 -14.69
N SER A 3 -32.93 4.18 -14.90
CA SER A 3 -32.15 3.00 -14.54
C SER A 3 -31.93 2.99 -13.03
N THR A 4 -32.72 2.18 -12.34
CA THR A 4 -32.54 1.87 -10.93
C THR A 4 -31.27 1.02 -10.76
N THR A 5 -30.14 1.64 -10.51
CA THR A 5 -28.91 0.96 -10.11
C THR A 5 -29.14 0.35 -8.73
N SER A 6 -29.52 -0.92 -8.71
CA SER A 6 -29.62 -1.74 -7.50
C SER A 6 -28.25 -1.81 -6.82
N ASN A 7 -28.07 -1.02 -5.79
CA ASN A 7 -26.91 -1.07 -4.89
C ASN A 7 -26.96 -2.38 -4.09
N ARG A 8 -26.55 -3.47 -4.71
CA ARG A 8 -26.39 -4.78 -4.11
C ARG A 8 -25.17 -4.70 -3.18
N LYS A 9 -25.39 -4.23 -1.95
CA LYS A 9 -24.36 -4.33 -0.88
C LYS A 9 -23.93 -5.79 -0.80
N ASN A 10 -22.73 -6.09 -1.29
CA ASN A 10 -22.08 -7.40 -1.15
C ASN A 10 -21.80 -7.65 0.34
N LYS A 11 -22.83 -8.08 1.06
CA LYS A 11 -22.65 -8.55 2.44
C LYS A 11 -21.95 -9.90 2.36
N ILE A 12 -20.72 -9.97 2.87
CA ILE A 12 -20.01 -11.22 3.04
C ILE A 12 -20.94 -12.15 3.82
N LYS A 13 -21.34 -13.26 3.20
CA LYS A 13 -22.27 -14.20 3.81
C LYS A 13 -21.52 -14.99 4.87
N ILE A 14 -22.03 -15.00 6.10
CA ILE A 14 -21.41 -15.68 7.25
C ILE A 14 -21.12 -17.15 6.95
N TRP A 15 -21.98 -17.83 6.19
CA TRP A 15 -21.76 -19.22 5.79
C TRP A 15 -20.48 -19.40 4.96
N ALA A 16 -20.15 -18.42 4.12
CA ALA A 16 -18.94 -18.49 3.29
C ALA A 16 -17.67 -18.38 4.16
N VAL A 17 -17.67 -17.51 5.16
CA VAL A 17 -16.58 -17.42 6.13
C VAL A 17 -16.44 -18.73 6.93
N ALA A 18 -17.56 -19.29 7.40
CA ALA A 18 -17.58 -20.57 8.10
C ALA A 18 -17.05 -21.71 7.23
N ALA A 19 -17.48 -21.77 5.96
CA ALA A 19 -16.99 -22.79 5.02
C ALA A 19 -15.47 -22.69 4.79
N TRP A 20 -14.93 -21.48 4.63
CA TRP A 20 -13.48 -21.29 4.48
C TRP A 20 -12.70 -21.66 5.74
N LEU A 21 -13.22 -21.37 6.93
CA LEU A 21 -12.59 -21.79 8.18
C LEU A 21 -12.58 -23.31 8.35
N ILE A 22 -13.66 -23.99 7.95
CA ILE A 22 -13.74 -25.45 7.95
C ILE A 22 -12.74 -26.05 6.96
N ILE A 23 -12.70 -25.54 5.72
CA ILE A 23 -11.74 -25.99 4.72
C ILE A 23 -10.31 -25.83 5.24
N TRP A 24 -9.97 -24.66 5.78
CA TRP A 24 -8.64 -24.42 6.35
C TRP A 24 -8.33 -25.39 7.50
N GLN A 25 -9.28 -25.65 8.40
CA GLN A 25 -9.11 -26.61 9.48
C GLN A 25 -8.83 -28.01 8.94
N LEU A 26 -9.60 -28.48 7.96
CA LEU A 26 -9.43 -29.81 7.35
C LEU A 26 -8.09 -29.93 6.63
N VAL A 27 -7.68 -28.94 5.85
CA VAL A 27 -6.38 -28.94 5.15
C VAL A 27 -5.23 -28.94 6.14
N SER A 28 -5.32 -28.16 7.23
CA SER A 28 -4.31 -28.16 8.29
C SER A 28 -4.18 -29.52 8.97
N MET A 29 -5.31 -30.18 9.24
CA MET A 29 -5.31 -31.53 9.81
C MET A 29 -4.74 -32.58 8.84
N TRP A 30 -5.03 -32.43 7.54
CA TRP A 30 -4.52 -33.32 6.51
C TRP A 30 -2.99 -33.22 6.33
N ILE A 31 -2.44 -31.98 6.38
CA ILE A 31 -1.00 -31.75 6.30
C ILE A 31 -0.29 -32.27 7.58
N GLY A 32 -0.94 -32.17 8.74
CA GLY A 32 -0.45 -32.72 10.01
C GLY A 32 0.83 -32.08 10.57
N GLN A 33 1.31 -30.98 9.94
CA GLN A 33 2.52 -30.24 10.35
C GLN A 33 2.21 -28.79 10.63
N GLU A 34 2.20 -28.39 11.88
CA GLU A 34 1.92 -27.02 12.32
C GLU A 34 2.93 -25.98 11.78
N ILE A 35 4.16 -26.42 11.44
CA ILE A 35 5.18 -25.54 10.85
C ILE A 35 4.77 -25.09 9.44
N LEU A 36 4.08 -25.94 8.68
CA LEU A 36 3.64 -25.63 7.31
C LEU A 36 2.31 -24.88 7.30
N LEU A 37 1.33 -25.36 8.08
CA LEU A 37 0.01 -24.76 8.13
C LEU A 37 -0.62 -24.92 9.52
N VAL A 38 -0.65 -23.84 10.30
CA VAL A 38 -1.32 -23.79 11.60
C VAL A 38 -2.82 -23.84 11.43
N SER A 39 -3.53 -24.61 12.26
CA SER A 39 -4.99 -24.69 12.22
C SER A 39 -5.65 -23.43 12.81
N PRO A 40 -6.83 -23.01 12.31
CA PRO A 40 -7.60 -21.91 12.88
C PRO A 40 -7.84 -22.02 14.38
N ALA A 41 -8.11 -23.22 14.85
CA ALA A 41 -8.33 -23.48 16.28
C ALA A 41 -7.07 -23.22 17.12
N ALA A 42 -5.89 -23.64 16.62
CA ALA A 42 -4.61 -23.38 17.28
C ALA A 42 -4.26 -21.88 17.27
N VAL A 43 -4.49 -21.18 16.14
CA VAL A 43 -4.31 -19.73 16.03
C VAL A 43 -5.18 -19.00 17.05
N PHE A 44 -6.47 -19.34 17.14
CA PHE A 44 -7.40 -18.70 18.07
C PHE A 44 -6.98 -18.94 19.53
N ARG A 45 -6.63 -20.17 19.89
CA ARG A 45 -6.13 -20.50 21.23
C ARG A 45 -4.87 -19.72 21.57
N ARG A 46 -3.91 -19.65 20.64
CA ARG A 46 -2.67 -18.92 20.84
C ARG A 46 -2.91 -17.43 20.98
N LEU A 47 -3.82 -16.86 20.19
CA LEU A 47 -4.20 -15.46 20.29
C LEU A 47 -4.75 -15.14 21.68
N LEU A 48 -5.65 -15.95 22.22
CA LEU A 48 -6.22 -15.74 23.56
C LEU A 48 -5.15 -15.77 24.67
N THR A 49 -4.09 -16.57 24.49
CA THR A 49 -2.97 -16.61 25.45
C THR A 49 -2.02 -15.43 25.32
N LEU A 50 -1.90 -14.85 24.12
CA LEU A 50 -1.01 -13.71 23.86
C LEU A 50 -1.65 -12.35 24.17
N LEU A 51 -2.95 -12.20 23.94
CA LEU A 51 -3.68 -10.94 24.15
C LEU A 51 -3.45 -10.27 25.52
N PRO A 52 -3.38 -11.00 26.66
CA PRO A 52 -3.12 -10.39 27.95
C PRO A 52 -1.65 -10.04 28.19
N THR A 53 -0.72 -10.41 27.29
CA THR A 53 0.72 -10.19 27.47
C THR A 53 1.16 -8.81 26.94
N GLY A 54 1.97 -8.09 27.72
CA GLY A 54 2.55 -6.80 27.28
C GLY A 54 3.52 -6.95 26.09
N GLU A 55 4.19 -8.09 25.98
CA GLU A 55 5.10 -8.39 24.87
C GLU A 55 4.38 -8.46 23.52
N PHE A 56 3.17 -8.99 23.50
CA PHE A 56 2.35 -9.03 22.29
C PHE A 56 2.06 -7.60 21.79
N TRP A 57 1.58 -6.74 22.67
CA TRP A 57 1.24 -5.37 22.30
C TRP A 57 2.45 -4.52 21.95
N SER A 58 3.58 -4.71 22.63
CA SER A 58 4.83 -4.03 22.28
C SER A 58 5.32 -4.43 20.88
N SER A 59 5.23 -5.71 20.53
CA SER A 59 5.60 -6.22 19.20
C SER A 59 4.65 -5.71 18.10
N VAL A 60 3.35 -5.67 18.38
CA VAL A 60 2.36 -5.09 17.48
C VAL A 60 2.62 -3.60 17.25
N LEU A 61 2.78 -2.83 18.33
CA LEU A 61 3.05 -1.39 18.25
C LEU A 61 4.34 -1.10 17.49
N PHE A 62 5.40 -1.85 17.79
CA PHE A 62 6.67 -1.76 17.09
C PHE A 62 6.53 -2.00 15.58
N SER A 63 5.75 -3.00 15.18
CA SER A 63 5.47 -3.30 13.77
C SER A 63 4.64 -2.19 13.10
N VAL A 64 3.58 -1.74 13.77
CA VAL A 64 2.70 -0.67 13.26
C VAL A 64 3.48 0.63 13.05
N VAL A 65 4.28 1.05 14.03
CA VAL A 65 5.08 2.28 13.93
C VAL A 65 6.06 2.20 12.75
N ARG A 66 6.69 1.06 12.54
CA ARG A 66 7.65 0.87 11.45
C ARG A 66 7.02 0.85 10.08
N ILE A 67 5.93 0.09 9.93
CA ILE A 67 5.19 0.01 8.67
C ILE A 67 4.63 1.40 8.32
N THR A 68 3.99 2.05 9.29
CA THR A 68 3.41 3.39 9.09
C THR A 68 4.50 4.44 8.82
N GLY A 69 5.61 4.40 9.55
CA GLY A 69 6.75 5.28 9.31
C GLY A 69 7.36 5.09 7.93
N GLY A 70 7.57 3.83 7.51
CA GLY A 70 8.05 3.49 6.16
C GLY A 70 7.08 3.95 5.06
N PHE A 71 5.77 3.75 5.29
CA PHE A 71 4.73 4.21 4.39
C PHE A 71 4.72 5.73 4.24
N LEU A 72 4.68 6.47 5.35
CA LEU A 72 4.65 7.94 5.32
C LEU A 72 5.91 8.53 4.68
N PHE A 73 7.07 7.95 5.00
CA PHE A 73 8.34 8.36 4.38
C PHE A 73 8.31 8.11 2.86
N ALA A 74 7.85 6.92 2.43
CA ALA A 74 7.72 6.58 1.02
C ALA A 74 6.71 7.48 0.29
N ALA A 75 5.57 7.77 0.92
CA ALA A 75 4.55 8.65 0.36
C ALA A 75 5.09 10.08 0.19
N ALA A 76 5.74 10.63 1.22
CA ALA A 76 6.35 11.95 1.15
C ALA A 76 7.44 12.01 0.05
N ALA A 77 8.32 11.00 0.00
CA ALA A 77 9.35 10.90 -1.02
C ALA A 77 8.75 10.75 -2.44
N GLY A 78 7.68 9.96 -2.58
CA GLY A 78 6.97 9.77 -3.85
C GLY A 78 6.34 11.05 -4.37
N VAL A 79 5.61 11.77 -3.50
CA VAL A 79 5.02 13.08 -3.85
C VAL A 79 6.09 14.10 -4.19
N ALA A 80 7.14 14.20 -3.37
CA ALA A 80 8.25 15.13 -3.63
C ALA A 80 8.98 14.78 -4.94
N GLY A 81 9.31 13.49 -5.14
CA GLY A 81 9.95 13.00 -6.35
C GLY A 81 9.13 13.28 -7.61
N ALA A 82 7.81 13.04 -7.57
CA ALA A 82 6.91 13.36 -8.66
C ALA A 82 6.84 14.88 -8.91
N GLY A 83 6.73 15.70 -7.87
CA GLY A 83 6.74 17.15 -8.00
C GLY A 83 8.03 17.70 -8.63
N PHE A 84 9.19 17.11 -8.29
CA PHE A 84 10.46 17.45 -8.95
C PHE A 84 10.50 16.95 -10.39
N ALA A 85 9.96 15.76 -10.69
CA ALA A 85 9.91 15.19 -12.03
C ALA A 85 9.02 16.02 -12.96
N VAL A 86 7.88 16.51 -12.49
CA VAL A 86 7.01 17.44 -13.21
C VAL A 86 7.76 18.72 -13.57
N LYS A 87 8.51 19.29 -12.63
CA LYS A 87 9.24 20.54 -12.84
C LYS A 87 10.50 20.37 -13.70
N PHE A 88 11.19 19.24 -13.54
CA PHE A 88 12.49 18.99 -14.18
C PHE A 88 12.48 17.67 -14.95
N ARG A 89 12.35 17.72 -16.26
CA ARG A 89 12.35 16.54 -17.14
C ARG A 89 13.53 15.57 -16.90
N ARG A 90 14.70 16.09 -16.57
CA ARG A 90 15.89 15.27 -16.25
C ARG A 90 15.69 14.40 -15.01
N VAL A 91 14.91 14.87 -14.03
CA VAL A 91 14.56 14.09 -12.81
C VAL A 91 13.62 12.94 -13.17
N GLU A 92 12.62 13.19 -14.03
CA GLU A 92 11.74 12.13 -14.55
C GLU A 92 12.54 11.06 -15.28
N GLU A 93 13.41 11.48 -16.22
CA GLU A 93 14.25 10.57 -17.00
C GLU A 93 15.18 9.73 -16.11
N PHE A 94 15.71 10.31 -15.03
CA PHE A 94 16.57 9.62 -14.07
C PHE A 94 15.80 8.64 -13.16
N LEU A 95 14.65 9.03 -12.64
CA LEU A 95 13.84 8.19 -11.73
C LEU A 95 13.09 7.09 -12.46
N ARG A 96 12.76 7.28 -13.72
CA ARG A 96 11.97 6.34 -14.54
C ARG A 96 12.52 4.92 -14.53
N PRO A 97 13.80 4.66 -14.86
CA PRO A 97 14.34 3.30 -14.85
C PRO A 97 14.31 2.68 -13.45
N PHE A 98 14.60 3.45 -12.41
CA PHE A 98 14.55 2.98 -11.03
C PHE A 98 13.14 2.53 -10.63
N VAL A 99 12.13 3.35 -10.91
CA VAL A 99 10.73 3.03 -10.62
C VAL A 99 10.27 1.80 -11.41
N LEU A 100 10.61 1.72 -12.69
CA LEU A 100 10.26 0.57 -13.54
C LEU A 100 10.93 -0.72 -13.04
N THR A 101 12.19 -0.67 -12.62
CA THR A 101 12.90 -1.83 -12.07
C THR A 101 12.23 -2.34 -10.81
N ILE A 102 11.88 -1.46 -9.85
CA ILE A 102 11.20 -1.88 -8.62
C ILE A 102 9.84 -2.52 -8.95
N LYS A 103 9.07 -1.94 -9.88
CA LYS A 103 7.75 -2.46 -10.27
C LYS A 103 7.82 -3.79 -11.02
N ALA A 104 8.92 -4.07 -11.70
CA ALA A 104 9.11 -5.31 -12.47
C ALA A 104 9.52 -6.50 -11.61
N ILE A 105 10.14 -6.27 -10.45
CA ILE A 105 10.67 -7.34 -9.60
C ILE A 105 9.56 -7.82 -8.63
N PRO A 106 9.30 -9.14 -8.56
CA PRO A 106 8.39 -9.68 -7.57
C PRO A 106 8.84 -9.35 -6.13
N VAL A 107 7.92 -8.86 -5.31
CA VAL A 107 8.21 -8.43 -3.92
C VAL A 107 8.93 -9.53 -3.12
N ALA A 108 8.52 -10.79 -3.27
CA ALA A 108 9.14 -11.92 -2.58
C ALA A 108 10.65 -12.04 -2.86
N SER A 109 11.08 -11.83 -4.12
CA SER A 109 12.48 -11.82 -4.51
C SER A 109 13.25 -10.65 -3.89
N PHE A 110 12.60 -9.48 -3.82
CA PHE A 110 13.17 -8.32 -3.14
C PHE A 110 13.39 -8.55 -1.64
N VAL A 111 12.44 -9.19 -0.97
CA VAL A 111 12.55 -9.49 0.47
C VAL A 111 13.83 -10.29 0.76
N ILE A 112 14.08 -11.34 -0.02
CA ILE A 112 15.25 -12.19 0.16
C ILE A 112 16.55 -11.39 -0.05
N LEU A 113 16.59 -10.58 -1.12
CA LEU A 113 17.75 -9.75 -1.45
C LEU A 113 18.02 -8.68 -0.38
N VAL A 114 16.97 -8.02 0.10
CA VAL A 114 17.09 -6.99 1.15
C VAL A 114 17.53 -7.60 2.48
N LEU A 115 17.11 -8.83 2.82
CA LEU A 115 17.52 -9.52 4.05
C LEU A 115 19.04 -9.76 4.13
N ILE A 116 19.74 -9.84 2.99
CA ILE A 116 21.19 -10.00 2.94
C ILE A 116 21.90 -8.72 3.44
N TRP A 117 21.31 -7.53 3.17
CA TRP A 117 21.95 -6.25 3.41
C TRP A 117 21.37 -5.51 4.64
N VAL A 118 20.10 -5.77 4.93
CA VAL A 118 19.35 -5.06 5.97
C VAL A 118 18.96 -6.00 7.08
N PRO A 119 19.26 -5.70 8.36
CA PRO A 119 18.77 -6.48 9.48
C PRO A 119 17.25 -6.65 9.44
N SER A 120 16.75 -7.84 9.76
CA SER A 120 15.32 -8.18 9.76
C SER A 120 14.47 -7.17 10.54
N ARG A 121 15.06 -6.56 11.56
CA ARG A 121 14.46 -5.48 12.35
C ARG A 121 14.03 -4.28 11.50
N ASN A 122 14.74 -3.90 10.44
CA ASN A 122 14.47 -2.74 9.59
C ASN A 122 13.77 -3.11 8.27
N LEU A 123 13.58 -4.40 8.03
CA LEU A 123 13.02 -4.93 6.80
C LEU A 123 11.66 -4.31 6.45
N SER A 124 10.75 -4.20 7.43
CA SER A 124 9.41 -3.64 7.22
C SER A 124 9.43 -2.22 6.68
N VAL A 125 10.37 -1.38 7.13
CA VAL A 125 10.50 0.02 6.64
C VAL A 125 10.96 0.02 5.19
N VAL A 126 11.98 -0.79 4.86
CA VAL A 126 12.53 -0.85 3.49
C VAL A 126 11.51 -1.42 2.52
N ILE A 127 10.82 -2.50 2.88
CA ILE A 127 9.78 -3.09 2.03
C ILE A 127 8.62 -2.11 1.83
N SER A 128 8.14 -1.44 2.90
CA SER A 128 7.10 -0.42 2.78
C SER A 128 7.54 0.69 1.83
N PHE A 129 8.79 1.15 1.93
CA PHE A 129 9.32 2.17 1.03
C PHE A 129 9.34 1.69 -0.43
N LEU A 130 9.93 0.52 -0.69
CA LEU A 130 10.05 -0.03 -2.04
C LEU A 130 8.69 -0.28 -2.71
N MET A 131 7.67 -0.63 -1.93
CA MET A 131 6.32 -0.85 -2.48
C MET A 131 5.55 0.45 -2.70
N VAL A 132 5.59 1.36 -1.73
CA VAL A 132 4.74 2.56 -1.72
C VAL A 132 5.31 3.67 -2.60
N PHE A 133 6.64 3.88 -2.55
CA PHE A 133 7.28 4.96 -3.33
C PHE A 133 6.95 4.91 -4.83
N PRO A 134 7.12 3.79 -5.56
CA PRO A 134 6.80 3.73 -6.99
C PRO A 134 5.32 3.99 -7.29
N ILE A 135 4.43 3.51 -6.41
CA ILE A 135 2.98 3.67 -6.59
C ILE A 135 2.60 5.14 -6.46
N ILE A 136 3.02 5.80 -5.38
CA ILE A 136 2.72 7.22 -5.14
C ILE A 136 3.36 8.10 -6.21
N TYR A 137 4.65 7.85 -6.52
CA TYR A 137 5.37 8.59 -7.56
C TYR A 137 4.65 8.54 -8.90
N THR A 138 4.27 7.33 -9.36
CA THR A 138 3.59 7.19 -10.66
C THR A 138 2.20 7.78 -10.64
N ASN A 139 1.42 7.58 -9.56
CA ASN A 139 0.06 8.12 -9.49
C ASN A 139 0.05 9.65 -9.50
N VAL A 140 0.95 10.29 -8.76
CA VAL A 140 1.06 11.76 -8.76
C VAL A 140 1.55 12.29 -10.11
N LEU A 141 2.54 11.63 -10.71
CA LEU A 141 3.07 12.02 -12.02
C LEU A 141 2.03 11.86 -13.14
N ASP A 142 1.29 10.75 -13.12
CA ASP A 142 0.24 10.47 -14.11
C ASP A 142 -0.98 11.36 -13.90
N GLY A 143 -1.35 11.66 -12.66
CA GLY A 143 -2.41 12.61 -12.33
C GLY A 143 -2.12 14.00 -12.89
N GLU A 144 -0.89 14.48 -12.78
CA GLU A 144 -0.50 15.76 -13.33
C GLU A 144 -0.54 15.77 -14.87
N LYS A 145 -0.10 14.70 -15.51
CA LYS A 145 -0.14 14.58 -16.97
C LYS A 145 -1.55 14.45 -17.55
N GLN A 146 -2.52 14.01 -16.75
CA GLN A 146 -3.93 13.91 -17.13
C GLN A 146 -4.74 15.19 -16.88
N LEU A 147 -4.14 16.20 -16.25
CA LEU A 147 -4.78 17.50 -16.04
C LEU A 147 -5.25 18.11 -17.38
N ASP A 148 -6.54 18.42 -17.47
CA ASP A 148 -7.11 19.04 -18.66
C ASP A 148 -6.51 20.46 -18.84
N ARG A 149 -5.83 20.65 -19.97
CA ARG A 149 -5.25 21.93 -20.37
C ARG A 149 -6.26 23.08 -20.31
N LYS A 150 -7.53 22.82 -20.66
CA LYS A 150 -8.59 23.83 -20.62
C LYS A 150 -8.88 24.30 -19.20
N LEU A 151 -8.83 23.38 -18.21
CA LEU A 151 -8.99 23.74 -16.80
C LEU A 151 -7.81 24.59 -16.30
N MET A 152 -6.60 24.31 -16.78
CA MET A 152 -5.44 25.12 -16.45
C MET A 152 -5.49 26.51 -17.07
N GLU A 153 -5.88 26.60 -18.35
CA GLU A 153 -6.11 27.87 -19.03
C GLU A 153 -7.21 28.71 -18.34
N MET A 154 -8.30 28.05 -17.93
CA MET A 154 -9.35 28.70 -17.14
C MET A 154 -8.80 29.23 -15.80
N ALA A 155 -7.99 28.44 -15.10
CA ALA A 155 -7.38 28.84 -13.85
C ALA A 155 -6.41 30.03 -14.02
N ASP A 156 -5.75 30.15 -15.16
CA ASP A 156 -4.89 31.28 -15.50
C ASP A 156 -5.71 32.55 -15.84
N VAL A 157 -6.80 32.41 -16.60
CA VAL A 157 -7.70 33.52 -16.95
C VAL A 157 -8.37 34.10 -15.70
N PHE A 158 -8.77 33.28 -14.74
CA PHE A 158 -9.39 33.71 -13.49
C PHE A 158 -8.37 34.04 -12.39
N ASP A 159 -7.08 34.04 -12.68
CA ASP A 159 -5.97 34.32 -11.75
C ASP A 159 -6.11 33.54 -10.39
N LEU A 160 -6.47 32.24 -10.48
CA LEU A 160 -6.67 31.44 -9.30
C LEU A 160 -5.36 31.27 -8.52
N SER A 161 -5.41 31.55 -7.22
CA SER A 161 -4.26 31.38 -6.33
C SER A 161 -3.78 29.92 -6.26
N ARG A 162 -2.47 29.72 -6.01
CA ARG A 162 -1.86 28.37 -5.92
C ARG A 162 -2.60 27.40 -4.99
N PRO A 163 -3.03 27.77 -3.76
CA PRO A 163 -3.75 26.84 -2.87
C PRO A 163 -5.12 26.44 -3.43
N VAL A 164 -5.80 27.36 -4.16
CA VAL A 164 -7.08 27.07 -4.80
C VAL A 164 -6.89 26.09 -5.96
N ARG A 165 -5.87 26.29 -6.80
CA ARG A 165 -5.51 25.36 -7.88
C ARG A 165 -5.18 23.98 -7.31
N LEU A 166 -4.39 23.89 -6.23
CA LEU A 166 -4.04 22.63 -5.59
C LEU A 166 -5.29 21.91 -5.10
N ARG A 167 -6.19 22.61 -4.42
CA ARG A 167 -7.37 22.02 -3.78
C ARG A 167 -8.46 21.60 -4.76
N TYR A 168 -8.67 22.38 -5.84
CA TYR A 168 -9.82 22.17 -6.73
C TYR A 168 -9.46 21.60 -8.10
N LEU A 169 -8.19 21.67 -8.52
CA LEU A 169 -7.73 21.14 -9.80
C LEU A 169 -6.85 19.90 -9.65
N TYR A 170 -5.87 19.93 -8.74
CA TYR A 170 -4.92 18.82 -8.59
C TYR A 170 -5.41 17.70 -7.67
N LEU A 171 -6.00 18.02 -6.51
CA LEU A 171 -6.43 17.00 -5.53
C LEU A 171 -7.63 16.14 -5.95
N PRO A 172 -8.60 16.61 -6.78
CA PRO A 172 -9.74 15.79 -7.18
C PRO A 172 -9.46 14.79 -8.31
N GLN A 173 -8.33 14.89 -8.97
CA GLN A 173 -7.90 14.01 -10.08
C GLN A 173 -6.88 12.98 -9.61
#